data_af24e93b3242ba3a1daec1ee9a218667
#
_entry.id   af24e93b3242ba3a1daec1ee9a218667
#
_cell.length_a   1.000
_cell.length_b   1.000
_cell.length_c   1.000
_cell.angle_alpha   90.00
_cell.angle_beta   90.00
_cell.angle_gamma   90.00
#
_symmetry.space_group_name_H-M   'P 1'
#
loop_
_entity.id
_entity.type
_entity.pdbx_description
1 polymer ?
#
loop_
_entity_poly.entity_id
_entity_poly.type
_entity_poly.pdbx_seq_one_letter_code
_entity_poly.pdbx_strand_id
1 'polypeptide(L)'
;MPVYSDEAVVLRTHKLAEADRIITLLTRRHGVVRAVAKGVRRTTSKFGSRLEPFTHVDLQLYEGRNLDTVTQAVTLAPFGGTIGGDYERYTVASVMLETAERLVAEEREPSVQQYLLLVAGLRAMVAGEHRPGDVLASFLLRSLSVAGYAPAFRSCARCGRAGLHTSFHPASGGVLCPDCRVPGAARPAVETVELLGALLAGDWAVVDVAGDRHRREARGLVTAYLNWHLERDLRSLRYAAE
;
A
#
# COMPACT_ATOMS: atom_id res chain seq x y z
N MET A 1 -18.18 10.72 25.58
CA MET A 1 -17.36 10.36 24.40
C MET A 1 -17.97 9.12 23.79
N PRO A 2 -18.28 9.12 22.49
CA PRO A 2 -19.00 8.02 21.88
C PRO A 2 -18.13 6.77 21.71
N VAL A 3 -18.77 5.61 21.73
CA VAL A 3 -18.21 4.32 21.32
C VAL A 3 -18.62 4.10 19.87
N TYR A 4 -17.69 3.66 19.04
CA TYR A 4 -17.96 3.32 17.65
C TYR A 4 -17.28 2.00 17.26
N SER A 5 -17.76 1.38 16.18
CA SER A 5 -17.19 0.16 15.64
C SER A 5 -16.74 0.39 14.21
N ASP A 6 -15.60 -0.20 13.81
CA ASP A 6 -15.10 -0.15 12.45
C ASP A 6 -14.21 -1.34 12.12
N GLU A 7 -14.19 -1.75 10.85
CA GLU A 7 -13.23 -2.69 10.32
C GLU A 7 -11.90 -1.96 10.05
N ALA A 8 -10.78 -2.60 10.34
CA ALA A 8 -9.47 -1.99 10.16
C ALA A 8 -8.38 -2.99 9.80
N VAL A 9 -7.31 -2.51 9.16
CA VAL A 9 -6.03 -3.19 9.06
C VAL A 9 -5.07 -2.56 10.06
N VAL A 10 -4.40 -3.38 10.86
CA VAL A 10 -3.34 -2.92 11.76
C VAL A 10 -2.08 -2.61 10.94
N LEU A 11 -1.70 -1.33 10.89
CA LEU A 11 -0.54 -0.86 10.12
C LEU A 11 0.76 -1.00 10.90
N ARG A 12 0.77 -0.52 12.14
CA ARG A 12 1.96 -0.57 13.02
C ARG A 12 1.58 -0.47 14.49
N THR A 13 2.54 -0.84 15.34
CA THR A 13 2.38 -0.76 16.79
C THR A 13 3.60 -0.10 17.42
N HIS A 14 3.38 0.72 18.46
CA HIS A 14 4.43 1.31 19.27
C HIS A 14 4.21 0.99 20.75
N LYS A 15 5.29 0.70 21.47
CA LYS A 15 5.23 0.50 22.91
C LYS A 15 4.78 1.79 23.60
N LEU A 16 3.83 1.66 24.53
CA LEU A 16 3.38 2.74 25.40
C LEU A 16 3.40 2.19 26.85
N ALA A 17 4.23 2.80 27.70
CA ALA A 17 4.48 2.31 29.05
C ALA A 17 4.83 0.79 29.10
N GLU A 18 4.57 0.11 30.24
CA GLU A 18 4.99 -1.27 30.45
C GLU A 18 4.10 -2.29 29.71
N ALA A 19 2.79 -2.08 29.70
CA ALA A 19 1.82 -3.08 29.26
C ALA A 19 1.00 -2.68 28.03
N ASP A 20 1.06 -1.43 27.60
CA ASP A 20 0.21 -0.86 26.59
C ASP A 20 0.95 -0.69 25.25
N ARG A 21 0.18 -0.51 24.18
CA ARG A 21 0.69 -0.09 22.86
C ARG A 21 -0.21 0.98 22.26
N ILE A 22 0.39 1.87 21.46
CA ILE A 22 -0.33 2.67 20.48
C ILE A 22 -0.40 1.85 19.20
N ILE A 23 -1.60 1.67 18.68
CA ILE A 23 -1.88 0.95 17.44
C ILE A 23 -2.28 1.98 16.38
N THR A 24 -1.62 1.96 15.23
CA THR A 24 -2.03 2.73 14.05
C THR A 24 -2.84 1.82 13.14
N LEU A 25 -4.03 2.26 12.78
CA LEU A 25 -5.05 1.51 12.06
C LEU A 25 -5.43 2.25 10.78
N LEU A 26 -5.55 1.55 9.65
CA LEU A 26 -6.32 2.06 8.52
C LEU A 26 -7.72 1.47 8.62
N THR A 27 -8.68 2.31 8.98
CA THR A 27 -10.08 1.91 9.17
C THR A 27 -10.88 2.12 7.88
N ARG A 28 -11.98 1.41 7.77
CA ARG A 28 -12.85 1.48 6.61
C ARG A 28 -13.60 2.81 6.48
N ARG A 29 -14.06 3.37 7.61
CA ARG A 29 -14.96 4.54 7.63
C ARG A 29 -14.34 5.80 8.23
N HIS A 30 -13.26 5.68 9.00
CA HIS A 30 -12.64 6.81 9.71
C HIS A 30 -11.19 7.06 9.29
N GLY A 31 -10.72 6.49 8.14
CA GLY A 31 -9.35 6.69 7.67
C GLY A 31 -8.29 6.15 8.62
N VAL A 32 -7.17 6.86 8.75
CA VAL A 32 -6.11 6.49 9.70
C VAL A 32 -6.50 6.91 11.12
N VAL A 33 -6.56 5.95 12.04
CA VAL A 33 -6.89 6.13 13.45
C VAL A 33 -5.75 5.62 14.31
N ARG A 34 -5.40 6.37 15.37
CA ARG A 34 -4.44 5.96 16.38
C ARG A 34 -5.16 5.67 17.70
N ALA A 35 -4.97 4.47 18.23
CA ALA A 35 -5.67 4.03 19.43
C ALA A 35 -4.73 3.36 20.43
N VAL A 36 -5.02 3.50 21.72
CA VAL A 36 -4.33 2.79 22.81
C VAL A 36 -4.99 1.45 23.04
N ALA A 37 -4.19 0.38 23.01
CA ALA A 37 -4.57 -0.95 23.42
C ALA A 37 -4.01 -1.22 24.83
N LYS A 38 -4.84 -1.02 25.86
CA LYS A 38 -4.44 -1.17 27.26
C LYS A 38 -4.19 -2.63 27.60
N GLY A 39 -3.08 -2.91 28.28
CA GLY A 39 -2.71 -4.25 28.73
C GLY A 39 -2.41 -5.25 27.61
N VAL A 40 -2.24 -4.81 26.35
CA VAL A 40 -2.05 -5.70 25.20
C VAL A 40 -0.78 -6.55 25.30
N ARG A 41 0.23 -6.11 26.04
CA ARG A 41 1.51 -6.82 26.23
C ARG A 41 1.50 -7.79 27.43
N ARG A 42 0.43 -7.85 28.20
CA ARG A 42 0.30 -8.82 29.29
C ARG A 42 0.05 -10.22 28.72
N THR A 43 0.59 -11.25 29.35
CA THR A 43 0.35 -12.65 28.96
C THR A 43 -1.14 -13.04 29.02
N THR A 44 -1.89 -12.38 29.91
CA THR A 44 -3.35 -12.52 30.06
C THR A 44 -4.15 -11.54 29.23
N SER A 45 -3.52 -10.94 28.19
CA SER A 45 -4.20 -9.94 27.36
C SER A 45 -5.42 -10.53 26.65
N LYS A 46 -6.56 -9.83 26.75
CA LYS A 46 -7.77 -10.16 25.99
C LYS A 46 -7.62 -9.96 24.47
N PHE A 47 -6.61 -9.22 24.03
CA PHE A 47 -6.38 -8.94 22.62
C PHE A 47 -5.50 -10.01 21.97
N GLY A 48 -4.52 -10.58 22.69
CA GLY A 48 -3.55 -11.53 22.14
C GLY A 48 -2.84 -10.96 20.91
N SER A 49 -2.76 -11.75 19.83
CA SER A 49 -2.15 -11.35 18.54
C SER A 49 -3.05 -10.54 17.62
N ARG A 50 -4.31 -10.26 18.02
CA ARG A 50 -5.30 -9.58 17.14
C ARG A 50 -4.89 -8.18 16.71
N LEU A 51 -4.01 -7.52 17.46
CA LEU A 51 -3.54 -6.15 17.22
C LEU A 51 -2.08 -6.10 16.75
N GLU A 52 -1.56 -7.19 16.19
CA GLU A 52 -0.26 -7.19 15.52
C GLU A 52 -0.40 -6.71 14.05
N PRO A 53 0.66 -6.12 13.45
CA PRO A 53 0.65 -5.69 12.05
C PRO A 53 0.16 -6.79 11.08
N PHE A 54 -0.40 -6.39 9.96
CA PHE A 54 -1.03 -7.23 8.94
C PHE A 54 -2.32 -7.93 9.37
N THR A 55 -2.84 -7.68 10.58
CA THR A 55 -4.12 -8.27 11.01
C THR A 55 -5.27 -7.40 10.52
N HIS A 56 -6.25 -8.03 9.86
CA HIS A 56 -7.52 -7.42 9.53
C HIS A 56 -8.50 -7.73 10.66
N VAL A 57 -9.09 -6.69 11.26
CA VAL A 57 -9.87 -6.77 12.51
C VAL A 57 -11.17 -5.98 12.42
N ASP A 58 -12.19 -6.46 13.12
CA ASP A 58 -13.35 -5.66 13.51
C ASP A 58 -13.12 -5.16 14.93
N LEU A 59 -13.24 -3.86 15.13
CA LEU A 59 -12.88 -3.15 16.35
C LEU A 59 -14.07 -2.41 16.95
N GLN A 60 -14.13 -2.39 18.26
CA GLN A 60 -14.88 -1.40 18.99
C GLN A 60 -13.90 -0.43 19.68
N LEU A 61 -14.11 0.85 19.45
CA LEU A 61 -13.25 1.93 19.91
C LEU A 61 -14.05 2.93 20.74
N TYR A 62 -13.40 3.43 21.77
CA TYR A 62 -13.87 4.57 22.53
C TYR A 62 -13.14 5.82 22.05
N GLU A 63 -13.88 6.80 21.58
CA GLU A 63 -13.30 8.03 21.02
C GLU A 63 -12.58 8.83 22.10
N GLY A 64 -11.31 9.13 21.89
CA GLY A 64 -10.47 9.94 22.77
C GLY A 64 -10.18 11.32 22.19
N ARG A 65 -9.61 12.20 22.99
CA ARG A 65 -9.25 13.55 22.55
C ARG A 65 -8.11 13.54 21.51
N ASN A 66 -7.08 12.74 21.73
CA ASN A 66 -5.89 12.62 20.87
C ASN A 66 -5.67 11.20 20.39
N LEU A 67 -5.97 10.21 21.21
CA LEU A 67 -5.87 8.80 20.91
C LEU A 67 -7.15 8.12 21.35
N ASP A 68 -7.68 7.26 20.50
CA ASP A 68 -8.80 6.41 20.87
C ASP A 68 -8.37 5.29 21.81
N THR A 69 -9.31 4.52 22.32
CA THR A 69 -9.01 3.33 23.12
C THR A 69 -9.70 2.12 22.53
N VAL A 70 -8.93 1.07 22.23
CA VAL A 70 -9.50 -0.20 21.77
C VAL A 70 -10.20 -0.89 22.95
N THR A 71 -11.51 -1.14 22.82
CA THR A 71 -12.31 -1.83 23.81
C THR A 71 -12.52 -3.30 23.48
N GLN A 72 -12.73 -3.62 22.19
CA GLN A 72 -12.87 -4.98 21.67
C GLN A 72 -12.13 -5.12 20.34
N ALA A 73 -11.67 -6.33 20.03
CA ALA A 73 -11.05 -6.68 18.76
C ALA A 73 -11.40 -8.12 18.39
N VAL A 74 -11.93 -8.30 17.17
CA VAL A 74 -12.24 -9.61 16.58
C VAL A 74 -11.44 -9.74 15.29
N THR A 75 -10.69 -10.81 15.11
CA THR A 75 -9.93 -11.05 13.88
C THR A 75 -10.86 -11.44 12.75
N LEU A 76 -10.81 -10.69 11.64
CA LEU A 76 -11.47 -11.01 10.38
C LEU A 76 -10.56 -11.86 9.49
N ALA A 77 -9.26 -11.50 9.40
CA ALA A 77 -8.25 -12.27 8.71
C ALA A 77 -6.85 -12.05 9.33
N PRO A 78 -6.16 -13.13 9.77
CA PRO A 78 -4.82 -13.06 10.36
C PRO A 78 -3.74 -13.20 9.28
N PHE A 79 -3.57 -12.22 8.40
CA PHE A 79 -2.58 -12.27 7.32
C PHE A 79 -1.14 -12.40 7.83
N GLY A 80 -0.86 -11.89 9.05
CA GLY A 80 0.47 -11.85 9.64
C GLY A 80 1.14 -13.20 9.81
N GLY A 81 0.38 -14.29 10.00
CA GLY A 81 0.96 -15.64 10.14
C GLY A 81 1.67 -16.10 8.86
N THR A 82 0.98 -16.03 7.72
CA THR A 82 1.56 -16.42 6.42
C THR A 82 2.62 -15.43 5.94
N ILE A 83 2.36 -14.12 6.09
CA ILE A 83 3.29 -13.06 5.67
C ILE A 83 4.58 -13.12 6.50
N GLY A 84 4.50 -13.33 7.82
CA GLY A 84 5.67 -13.37 8.71
C GLY A 84 6.56 -14.59 8.55
N GLY A 85 6.07 -15.66 7.92
CA GLY A 85 6.84 -16.87 7.62
C GLY A 85 7.74 -16.77 6.39
N ASP A 86 7.63 -15.69 5.60
CA ASP A 86 8.37 -15.48 4.35
C ASP A 86 8.95 -14.07 4.31
N TYR A 87 10.28 -13.96 4.19
CA TYR A 87 10.97 -12.66 4.25
C TYR A 87 10.57 -11.73 3.10
N GLU A 88 10.44 -12.24 1.87
CA GLU A 88 10.02 -11.42 0.72
C GLU A 88 8.59 -10.91 0.92
N ARG A 89 7.65 -11.77 1.29
CA ARG A 89 6.27 -11.38 1.58
C ARG A 89 6.20 -10.36 2.71
N TYR A 90 6.98 -10.55 3.77
CA TYR A 90 7.01 -9.62 4.90
C TYR A 90 7.50 -8.23 4.49
N THR A 91 8.61 -8.16 3.74
CA THR A 91 9.17 -6.88 3.30
C THR A 91 8.23 -6.16 2.34
N VAL A 92 7.66 -6.87 1.36
CA VAL A 92 6.68 -6.33 0.42
C VAL A 92 5.42 -5.84 1.13
N ALA A 93 4.84 -6.64 2.01
CA ALA A 93 3.64 -6.25 2.75
C ALA A 93 3.91 -5.06 3.69
N SER A 94 5.12 -4.95 4.26
CA SER A 94 5.52 -3.80 5.08
C SER A 94 5.54 -2.50 4.26
N VAL A 95 6.02 -2.55 3.00
CA VAL A 95 5.93 -1.40 2.07
C VAL A 95 4.48 -1.03 1.80
N MET A 96 3.59 -2.01 1.64
CA MET A 96 2.17 -1.75 1.42
C MET A 96 1.52 -1.05 2.61
N LEU A 97 1.80 -1.49 3.85
CA LEU A 97 1.29 -0.82 5.05
C LEU A 97 1.80 0.62 5.16
N GLU A 98 3.12 0.83 4.97
CA GLU A 98 3.74 2.16 5.05
C GLU A 98 3.19 3.10 3.97
N THR A 99 3.01 2.60 2.74
CA THR A 99 2.43 3.38 1.63
C THR A 99 0.99 3.76 1.93
N ALA A 100 0.18 2.82 2.40
CA ALA A 100 -1.22 3.07 2.73
C ALA A 100 -1.35 4.15 3.81
N GLU A 101 -0.49 4.12 4.85
CA GLU A 101 -0.49 5.16 5.89
C GLU A 101 -0.12 6.54 5.33
N ARG A 102 0.88 6.61 4.43
CA ARG A 102 1.38 7.90 3.93
C ARG A 102 0.50 8.55 2.87
N LEU A 103 -0.25 7.76 2.11
CA LEU A 103 -1.13 8.27 1.06
C LEU A 103 -2.51 8.71 1.58
N VAL A 104 -2.85 8.43 2.82
CA VAL A 104 -4.01 9.03 3.48
C VAL A 104 -3.62 10.43 3.93
N ALA A 105 -4.26 11.46 3.34
CA ALA A 105 -3.85 12.85 3.47
C ALA A 105 -3.91 13.36 4.92
N GLU A 106 -4.97 13.00 5.64
CA GLU A 106 -5.20 13.43 7.03
C GLU A 106 -5.68 12.27 7.91
N GLU A 107 -5.28 12.30 9.20
CA GLU A 107 -5.83 11.37 10.19
C GLU A 107 -7.35 11.62 10.30
N ARG A 108 -8.12 10.53 10.41
CA ARG A 108 -9.60 10.53 10.52
C ARG A 108 -10.35 10.96 9.24
N GLU A 109 -9.67 11.11 8.11
CA GLU A 109 -10.34 11.30 6.83
C GLU A 109 -10.65 9.95 6.18
N PRO A 110 -11.94 9.65 5.85
CA PRO A 110 -12.31 8.38 5.23
C PRO A 110 -11.60 8.13 3.91
N SER A 111 -10.95 6.99 3.78
CA SER A 111 -10.28 6.53 2.54
C SER A 111 -10.63 5.08 2.24
N VAL A 112 -11.92 4.84 1.95
CA VAL A 112 -12.48 3.49 1.74
C VAL A 112 -11.75 2.75 0.61
N GLN A 113 -11.44 3.43 -0.49
CA GLN A 113 -10.74 2.81 -1.63
C GLN A 113 -9.34 2.35 -1.24
N GLN A 114 -8.59 3.16 -0.49
CA GLN A 114 -7.27 2.80 0.01
C GLN A 114 -7.33 1.61 0.98
N TYR A 115 -8.32 1.59 1.87
CA TYR A 115 -8.56 0.46 2.78
C TYR A 115 -8.85 -0.83 2.01
N LEU A 116 -9.79 -0.80 1.05
CA LEU A 116 -10.15 -1.97 0.25
C LEU A 116 -8.97 -2.48 -0.58
N LEU A 117 -8.18 -1.57 -1.15
CA LEU A 117 -6.98 -1.90 -1.91
C LEU A 117 -5.93 -2.59 -1.04
N LEU A 118 -5.70 -2.10 0.19
CA LEU A 118 -4.77 -2.72 1.13
C LEU A 118 -5.24 -4.13 1.52
N VAL A 119 -6.52 -4.30 1.88
CA VAL A 119 -7.07 -5.62 2.23
C VAL A 119 -6.94 -6.60 1.06
N ALA A 120 -7.24 -6.16 -0.18
CA ALA A 120 -7.10 -6.99 -1.38
C ALA A 120 -5.64 -7.37 -1.63
N GLY A 121 -4.70 -6.43 -1.49
CA GLY A 121 -3.28 -6.69 -1.65
C GLY A 121 -2.73 -7.69 -0.61
N LEU A 122 -3.10 -7.55 0.66
CA LEU A 122 -2.70 -8.51 1.70
C LEU A 122 -3.29 -9.92 1.46
N ARG A 123 -4.52 -9.99 0.96
CA ARG A 123 -5.12 -11.27 0.53
C ARG A 123 -4.34 -11.91 -0.62
N ALA A 124 -3.97 -11.15 -1.64
CA ALA A 124 -3.16 -11.64 -2.76
C ALA A 124 -1.78 -12.15 -2.29
N MET A 125 -1.14 -11.46 -1.32
CA MET A 125 0.11 -11.91 -0.70
C MET A 125 -0.04 -13.26 0.00
N VAL A 126 -1.15 -13.51 0.68
CA VAL A 126 -1.43 -14.78 1.38
C VAL A 126 -1.81 -15.88 0.39
N ALA A 127 -2.61 -15.58 -0.64
CA ALA A 127 -2.99 -16.53 -1.68
C ALA A 127 -1.79 -17.07 -2.45
N GLY A 128 -0.78 -16.21 -2.71
CA GLY A 128 0.47 -16.62 -3.36
C GLY A 128 0.32 -17.00 -4.82
N GLU A 129 -0.75 -16.56 -5.47
CA GLU A 129 -1.03 -16.83 -6.90
C GLU A 129 -0.12 -16.01 -7.82
N HIS A 130 0.35 -14.86 -7.33
CA HIS A 130 1.18 -13.91 -8.08
C HIS A 130 2.50 -13.65 -7.35
N ARG A 131 3.51 -13.20 -8.08
CA ARG A 131 4.82 -12.83 -7.50
C ARG A 131 4.66 -11.65 -6.53
N PRO A 132 5.26 -11.70 -5.33
CA PRO A 132 5.13 -10.61 -4.34
C PRO A 132 5.49 -9.23 -4.89
N GLY A 133 6.57 -9.13 -5.69
CA GLY A 133 6.99 -7.88 -6.31
C GLY A 133 6.00 -7.31 -7.32
N ASP A 134 5.24 -8.14 -8.03
CA ASP A 134 4.20 -7.71 -8.98
C ASP A 134 2.95 -7.24 -8.22
N VAL A 135 2.57 -7.95 -7.16
CA VAL A 135 1.49 -7.51 -6.24
C VAL A 135 1.82 -6.13 -5.66
N LEU A 136 3.07 -5.91 -5.22
CA LEU A 136 3.52 -4.61 -4.73
C LEU A 136 3.43 -3.53 -5.80
N ALA A 137 3.97 -3.78 -6.99
CA ALA A 137 3.96 -2.79 -8.08
C ALA A 137 2.53 -2.38 -8.47
N SER A 138 1.61 -3.35 -8.58
CA SER A 138 0.19 -3.10 -8.81
C SER A 138 -0.44 -2.29 -7.67
N PHE A 139 -0.17 -2.67 -6.42
CA PHE A 139 -0.67 -1.95 -5.25
C PHE A 139 -0.19 -0.49 -5.23
N LEU A 140 1.11 -0.24 -5.46
CA LEU A 140 1.68 1.11 -5.45
C LEU A 140 1.06 2.02 -6.51
N LEU A 141 0.96 1.54 -7.76
CA LEU A 141 0.35 2.31 -8.86
C LEU A 141 -1.13 2.63 -8.58
N ARG A 142 -1.88 1.66 -8.07
CA ARG A 142 -3.31 1.84 -7.75
C ARG A 142 -3.51 2.72 -6.52
N SER A 143 -2.65 2.60 -5.50
CA SER A 143 -2.67 3.48 -4.32
C SER A 143 -2.40 4.93 -4.69
N LEU A 144 -1.41 5.18 -5.58
CA LEU A 144 -1.15 6.51 -6.12
C LEU A 144 -2.34 7.04 -6.92
N SER A 145 -3.01 6.17 -7.69
CA SER A 145 -4.22 6.57 -8.44
C SER A 145 -5.37 6.96 -7.52
N VAL A 146 -5.58 6.23 -6.42
CA VAL A 146 -6.58 6.56 -5.38
C VAL A 146 -6.26 7.91 -4.73
N ALA A 147 -4.98 8.21 -4.53
CA ALA A 147 -4.52 9.48 -3.98
C ALA A 147 -4.52 10.66 -4.99
N GLY A 148 -5.02 10.44 -6.21
CA GLY A 148 -5.09 11.49 -7.25
C GLY A 148 -3.86 11.59 -8.18
N TYR A 149 -2.88 10.70 -8.02
CA TYR A 149 -1.65 10.65 -8.82
C TYR A 149 -1.67 9.50 -9.84
N ALA A 150 -2.76 9.34 -10.58
CA ALA A 150 -2.90 8.27 -11.56
C ALA A 150 -1.90 8.41 -12.72
N PRO A 151 -0.97 7.45 -12.94
CA PRO A 151 -0.04 7.54 -14.05
C PRO A 151 -0.70 7.21 -15.39
N ALA A 152 -0.32 7.93 -16.44
CA ALA A 152 -0.75 7.65 -17.80
C ALA A 152 0.22 6.67 -18.49
N PHE A 153 -0.29 5.51 -18.95
CA PHE A 153 0.48 4.52 -19.71
C PHE A 153 -0.07 4.25 -21.12
N ARG A 154 -1.33 4.63 -21.38
CA ARG A 154 -2.02 4.38 -22.67
C ARG A 154 -2.18 5.64 -23.52
N SER A 155 -1.79 6.78 -22.98
CA SER A 155 -1.82 8.08 -23.67
C SER A 155 -0.70 8.95 -23.14
N CYS A 156 -0.32 9.97 -23.91
CA CYS A 156 0.65 10.97 -23.47
C CYS A 156 0.13 11.74 -22.26
N ALA A 157 0.85 11.72 -21.15
CA ALA A 157 0.48 12.39 -19.92
C ALA A 157 0.33 13.93 -20.07
N ARG A 158 0.94 14.52 -21.12
CA ARG A 158 0.94 15.96 -21.33
C ARG A 158 -0.14 16.46 -22.30
N CYS A 159 -0.32 15.77 -23.44
CA CYS A 159 -1.26 16.21 -24.47
C CYS A 159 -2.42 15.26 -24.73
N GLY A 160 -2.49 14.12 -24.02
CA GLY A 160 -3.56 13.15 -24.17
C GLY A 160 -3.52 12.28 -25.44
N ARG A 161 -2.49 12.46 -26.34
CA ARG A 161 -2.37 11.63 -27.54
C ARG A 161 -2.39 10.16 -27.18
N ALA A 162 -3.36 9.43 -27.72
CA ALA A 162 -3.49 7.99 -27.49
C ALA A 162 -2.33 7.21 -28.12
N GLY A 163 -2.03 6.04 -27.55
CA GLY A 163 -1.02 5.11 -28.04
C GLY A 163 0.04 4.79 -27.00
N LEU A 164 0.84 3.76 -27.32
CA LEU A 164 1.99 3.34 -26.52
C LEU A 164 3.15 4.31 -26.78
N HIS A 165 3.57 4.97 -25.72
CA HIS A 165 4.71 5.89 -25.75
C HIS A 165 5.81 5.38 -24.82
N THR A 166 7.06 5.41 -25.26
CA THR A 166 8.23 4.83 -24.55
C THR A 166 9.12 5.89 -23.90
N SER A 167 8.61 7.06 -23.60
CA SER A 167 9.33 8.09 -22.86
C SER A 167 8.59 8.33 -21.54
N PHE A 168 9.12 7.87 -20.41
CA PHE A 168 8.47 7.95 -19.09
C PHE A 168 9.11 9.03 -18.24
N HIS A 169 8.28 9.91 -17.66
CA HIS A 169 8.75 10.97 -16.78
C HIS A 169 7.83 11.13 -15.55
N PRO A 170 8.30 10.84 -14.32
CA PRO A 170 7.49 10.90 -13.10
C PRO A 170 6.80 12.25 -12.89
N ALA A 171 7.55 13.35 -13.02
CA ALA A 171 7.00 14.70 -12.85
C ALA A 171 5.94 15.10 -13.88
N SER A 172 5.91 14.43 -15.04
CA SER A 172 4.89 14.65 -16.06
C SER A 172 3.66 13.76 -15.89
N GLY A 173 3.67 12.85 -14.93
CA GLY A 173 2.54 11.97 -14.65
C GLY A 173 2.49 10.71 -15.52
N GLY A 174 3.58 10.27 -16.17
CA GLY A 174 3.57 9.03 -16.94
C GLY A 174 4.35 9.09 -18.26
N VAL A 175 3.83 8.39 -19.30
CA VAL A 175 4.47 8.34 -20.61
C VAL A 175 4.22 9.60 -21.47
N LEU A 176 5.18 9.93 -22.31
CA LEU A 176 5.16 11.11 -23.18
C LEU A 176 5.35 10.72 -24.64
N CYS A 177 4.59 11.33 -25.54
CA CYS A 177 4.78 11.20 -26.97
C CYS A 177 6.08 11.90 -27.42
N PRO A 178 6.59 11.64 -28.66
CA PRO A 178 7.83 12.27 -29.14
C PRO A 178 7.84 13.79 -29.04
N ASP A 179 6.70 14.45 -29.31
CA ASP A 179 6.58 15.91 -29.32
C ASP A 179 6.56 16.53 -27.92
N CYS A 180 6.16 15.75 -26.90
CA CYS A 180 6.06 16.18 -25.50
C CYS A 180 7.23 15.73 -24.62
N ARG A 181 8.16 14.95 -25.20
CA ARG A 181 9.30 14.41 -24.46
C ARG A 181 10.17 15.51 -23.84
N VAL A 182 10.62 15.27 -22.64
CA VAL A 182 11.48 16.17 -21.87
C VAL A 182 12.86 15.55 -21.64
N PRO A 183 13.92 16.36 -21.41
CA PRO A 183 15.22 15.85 -20.95
C PRO A 183 15.09 15.06 -19.65
N GLY A 184 15.90 14.00 -19.50
CA GLY A 184 15.88 13.15 -18.31
C GLY A 184 14.76 12.11 -18.26
N ALA A 185 13.83 12.09 -19.23
CA ALA A 185 12.82 11.04 -19.32
C ALA A 185 13.47 9.67 -19.58
N ALA A 186 13.07 8.66 -18.82
CA ALA A 186 13.46 7.27 -19.03
C ALA A 186 12.90 6.75 -20.37
N ARG A 187 13.55 5.72 -20.93
CA ARG A 187 13.13 5.10 -22.19
C ARG A 187 12.89 3.60 -21.99
N PRO A 188 11.80 3.22 -21.32
CA PRO A 188 11.47 1.82 -21.13
C PRO A 188 11.16 1.11 -22.46
N ALA A 189 11.33 -0.22 -22.46
CA ALA A 189 10.84 -1.06 -23.53
C ALA A 189 9.32 -0.95 -23.67
N VAL A 190 8.78 -1.23 -24.86
CA VAL A 190 7.32 -1.22 -25.11
C VAL A 190 6.61 -2.19 -24.18
N GLU A 191 7.15 -3.39 -24.04
CA GLU A 191 6.64 -4.45 -23.19
C GLU A 191 6.61 -4.04 -21.69
N THR A 192 7.55 -3.19 -21.28
CA THR A 192 7.56 -2.62 -19.91
C THR A 192 6.42 -1.62 -19.72
N VAL A 193 6.12 -0.80 -20.73
CA VAL A 193 4.99 0.14 -20.66
C VAL A 193 3.66 -0.62 -20.64
N GLU A 194 3.53 -1.69 -21.45
CA GLU A 194 2.37 -2.57 -21.44
C GLU A 194 2.19 -3.23 -20.07
N LEU A 195 3.28 -3.75 -19.47
CA LEU A 195 3.27 -4.31 -18.13
C LEU A 195 2.83 -3.29 -17.07
N LEU A 196 3.33 -2.06 -17.12
CA LEU A 196 2.91 -0.99 -16.20
C LEU A 196 1.41 -0.69 -16.33
N GLY A 197 0.90 -0.67 -17.55
CA GLY A 197 -0.54 -0.53 -17.81
C GLY A 197 -1.37 -1.69 -17.26
N ALA A 198 -0.87 -2.93 -17.40
CA ALA A 198 -1.50 -4.15 -16.87
C ALA A 198 -1.49 -4.17 -15.34
N LEU A 199 -0.37 -3.81 -14.71
CA LEU A 199 -0.24 -3.69 -13.24
C LEU A 199 -1.22 -2.66 -12.67
N LEU A 200 -1.36 -1.52 -13.33
CA LEU A 200 -2.33 -0.49 -12.92
C LEU A 200 -3.78 -0.97 -13.07
N ALA A 201 -4.08 -1.67 -14.15
CA ALA A 201 -5.41 -2.23 -14.41
C ALA A 201 -5.74 -3.45 -13.52
N GLY A 202 -4.73 -4.16 -13.00
CA GLY A 202 -4.89 -5.45 -12.33
C GLY A 202 -5.13 -6.59 -13.33
N ASP A 203 -4.58 -6.48 -14.54
CA ASP A 203 -4.65 -7.52 -15.59
C ASP A 203 -3.55 -8.56 -15.36
N TRP A 204 -3.87 -9.50 -14.47
CA TRP A 204 -2.93 -10.55 -14.06
C TRP A 204 -2.58 -11.52 -15.19
N ALA A 205 -3.45 -11.69 -16.19
CA ALA A 205 -3.13 -12.54 -17.34
C ALA A 205 -1.92 -12.02 -18.12
N VAL A 206 -1.78 -10.71 -18.23
CA VAL A 206 -0.60 -10.06 -18.84
C VAL A 206 0.58 -10.00 -17.86
N VAL A 207 0.33 -9.70 -16.59
CA VAL A 207 1.38 -9.55 -15.58
C VAL A 207 2.12 -10.86 -15.36
N ASP A 208 1.43 -11.99 -15.21
CA ASP A 208 2.04 -13.27 -14.81
C ASP A 208 2.96 -13.85 -15.90
N VAL A 209 2.74 -13.52 -17.16
CA VAL A 209 3.59 -13.98 -18.29
C VAL A 209 4.73 -13.01 -18.64
N ALA A 210 4.83 -11.86 -17.98
CA ALA A 210 5.87 -10.87 -18.27
C ALA A 210 7.28 -11.41 -17.97
N GLY A 211 8.27 -10.99 -18.76
CA GLY A 211 9.67 -11.39 -18.57
C GLY A 211 10.34 -10.66 -17.41
N ASP A 212 11.32 -11.29 -16.75
CA ASP A 212 12.01 -10.73 -15.58
C ASP A 212 12.75 -9.42 -15.87
N ARG A 213 13.23 -9.20 -17.09
CA ARG A 213 13.84 -7.94 -17.52
C ARG A 213 12.82 -6.79 -17.40
N HIS A 214 11.61 -6.99 -17.94
CA HIS A 214 10.55 -5.96 -17.94
C HIS A 214 10.00 -5.72 -16.54
N ARG A 215 9.93 -6.77 -15.69
CA ARG A 215 9.58 -6.63 -14.28
C ARG A 215 10.58 -5.77 -13.51
N ARG A 216 11.89 -5.98 -13.70
CA ARG A 216 12.92 -5.15 -13.05
C ARG A 216 12.85 -3.71 -13.51
N GLU A 217 12.68 -3.47 -14.81
CA GLU A 217 12.53 -2.13 -15.37
C GLU A 217 11.25 -1.45 -14.85
N ALA A 218 10.11 -2.14 -14.87
CA ALA A 218 8.84 -1.64 -14.35
C ALA A 218 8.93 -1.27 -12.85
N ARG A 219 9.56 -2.14 -12.04
CA ARG A 219 9.77 -1.89 -10.61
C ARG A 219 10.60 -0.61 -10.38
N GLY A 220 11.67 -0.39 -11.13
CA GLY A 220 12.45 0.84 -11.07
C GLY A 220 11.62 2.08 -11.39
N LEU A 221 10.78 2.02 -12.42
CA LEU A 221 9.90 3.13 -12.81
C LEU A 221 8.79 3.42 -11.81
N VAL A 222 8.17 2.37 -11.24
CA VAL A 222 7.18 2.50 -10.16
C VAL A 222 7.80 3.14 -8.93
N THR A 223 9.00 2.70 -8.54
CA THR A 223 9.74 3.29 -7.41
C THR A 223 10.06 4.77 -7.65
N ALA A 224 10.54 5.12 -8.84
CA ALA A 224 10.82 6.51 -9.18
C ALA A 224 9.55 7.38 -9.18
N TYR A 225 8.43 6.83 -9.64
CA TYR A 225 7.14 7.51 -9.64
C TYR A 225 6.62 7.73 -8.20
N LEU A 226 6.70 6.70 -7.37
CA LEU A 226 6.32 6.77 -5.97
C LEU A 226 7.12 7.83 -5.21
N ASN A 227 8.46 7.79 -5.35
CA ASN A 227 9.35 8.73 -4.64
C ASN A 227 9.10 10.17 -5.07
N TRP A 228 8.78 10.40 -6.34
CA TRP A 228 8.43 11.74 -6.84
C TRP A 228 7.20 12.31 -6.13
N HIS A 229 6.16 11.50 -5.92
CA HIS A 229 4.89 11.95 -5.34
C HIS A 229 4.87 11.96 -3.81
N LEU A 230 5.68 11.12 -3.14
CA LEU A 230 5.72 11.06 -1.68
C LEU A 230 6.75 12.00 -1.03
N GLU A 231 7.53 12.76 -1.81
CA GLU A 231 8.58 13.69 -1.35
C GLU A 231 9.63 13.10 -0.38
N ARG A 232 9.43 11.86 0.08
CA ARG A 232 10.32 11.14 1.00
C ARG A 232 10.27 9.65 0.69
N ASP A 233 11.45 9.01 0.68
CA ASP A 233 11.57 7.56 0.52
C ASP A 233 10.79 6.80 1.60
N LEU A 234 10.11 5.74 1.18
CA LEU A 234 9.53 4.76 2.12
C LEU A 234 10.67 4.01 2.83
N ARG A 235 10.60 3.91 4.15
CA ARG A 235 11.64 3.23 4.94
C ARG A 235 11.73 1.73 4.60
N SER A 236 10.59 1.10 4.38
CA SER A 236 10.48 -0.32 4.07
C SER A 236 10.87 -0.67 2.62
N LEU A 237 10.83 0.29 1.69
CA LEU A 237 11.14 0.06 0.26
C LEU A 237 12.60 -0.38 0.06
N ARG A 238 13.52 0.04 0.93
CA ARG A 238 14.94 -0.33 0.87
C ARG A 238 15.16 -1.84 1.01
N TYR A 239 14.29 -2.54 1.75
CA TYR A 239 14.38 -3.97 2.00
C TYR A 239 13.60 -4.82 0.98
N ALA A 240 12.74 -4.21 0.18
CA ALA A 240 11.97 -4.89 -0.88
C ALA A 240 12.65 -4.82 -2.26
N ALA A 241 13.77 -4.11 -2.39
CA ALA A 241 14.50 -3.91 -3.64
C ALA A 241 15.61 -4.96 -3.89
N GLU A 242 15.96 -5.77 -2.89
CA GLU A 242 16.89 -6.91 -2.99
C GLU A 242 16.16 -8.18 -3.42
#